data_12e004a58a53c733f373f7207c60769e
#
_entry.id   12e004a58a53c733f373f7207c60769e
#
_cell.length_a   1.000
_cell.length_b   1.000
_cell.length_c   1.000
_cell.angle_alpha   90.00
_cell.angle_beta   90.00
_cell.angle_gamma   90.00
#
_symmetry.space_group_name_H-M   'P 1'
#
loop_
_entity.id
_entity.type
_entity.pdbx_description
1 polymer ?
#
loop_
_entity_poly.entity_id
_entity_poly.type
_entity_poly.pdbx_seq_one_letter_code
_entity_poly.pdbx_strand_id
1 'polypeptide(L)'
;MKDDNFMILRKKEFYEFLEGSGPKLVEYNGTEYGMPYYTATELLSICTNFGCGNYPVGSRWNIVEALLDFAIAEGRVDELLRFFFSEERFSNLNDLSSIEEIDNVYKSIVKAAIDYINKMIRLSRREFIYTDGHFYIVETGKRPAIETPKLNVLSVPYVQGLRERCSSDLLSGNFDSVITKSRTMIEEVLVQILESNNHPNIPKGDIIKQYNEVKMLYGMQQSKEYDARVNSLLGGLERIVQSVAEMRNANSDAHGVGSRRINVRECEARLGLV
;
A
#
# COMPACT_ATOMS: atom_id res chain seq x y z
N MET A 1 -17.65 2.88 10.61
CA MET A 1 -17.30 4.28 10.25
C MET A 1 -16.16 4.43 9.23
N LYS A 2 -15.29 3.42 9.03
CA LYS A 2 -14.20 3.53 8.04
C LYS A 2 -14.65 3.40 6.58
N ASP A 3 -15.75 2.71 6.32
CA ASP A 3 -16.19 2.37 4.97
C ASP A 3 -17.35 3.22 4.43
N ASP A 4 -17.84 4.21 5.20
CA ASP A 4 -18.89 5.13 4.74
C ASP A 4 -18.50 5.88 3.45
N ASN A 5 -17.21 6.08 3.22
CA ASN A 5 -16.72 6.68 1.98
C ASN A 5 -17.06 5.86 0.73
N PHE A 6 -17.15 4.53 0.87
CA PHE A 6 -17.48 3.61 -0.22
C PHE A 6 -18.98 3.59 -0.59
N MET A 7 -19.85 4.20 0.23
CA MET A 7 -21.28 4.37 -0.10
C MET A 7 -21.50 5.02 -1.47
N ILE A 8 -20.54 5.79 -1.96
CA ILE A 8 -20.59 6.42 -3.28
C ILE A 8 -20.56 5.41 -4.44
N LEU A 9 -20.05 4.20 -4.19
CA LEU A 9 -20.01 3.10 -5.14
C LEU A 9 -21.33 2.32 -5.22
N ARG A 10 -22.34 2.63 -4.40
CA ARG A 10 -23.67 2.03 -4.45
C ARG A 10 -24.42 2.47 -5.70
N LYS A 11 -24.00 1.96 -6.84
CA LYS A 11 -24.55 2.23 -8.15
C LYS A 11 -24.66 0.93 -8.94
N LYS A 12 -25.79 0.73 -9.63
CA LYS A 12 -25.99 -0.45 -10.45
C LYS A 12 -24.87 -0.64 -11.49
N GLU A 13 -24.42 0.46 -12.11
CA GLU A 13 -23.32 0.45 -13.07
C GLU A 13 -22.02 -0.12 -12.45
N PHE A 14 -21.73 0.19 -11.17
CA PHE A 14 -20.58 -0.36 -10.47
C PHE A 14 -20.75 -1.85 -10.17
N TYR A 15 -21.96 -2.28 -9.82
CA TYR A 15 -22.23 -3.71 -9.58
C TYR A 15 -22.09 -4.53 -10.84
N GLU A 16 -22.68 -4.05 -11.95
CA GLU A 16 -22.54 -4.65 -13.28
C GLU A 16 -21.08 -4.68 -13.74
N PHE A 17 -20.32 -3.66 -13.42
CA PHE A 17 -18.89 -3.62 -13.69
C PHE A 17 -18.13 -4.70 -12.95
N LEU A 18 -18.34 -4.85 -11.64
CA LEU A 18 -17.65 -5.85 -10.83
C LEU A 18 -18.01 -7.29 -11.21
N GLU A 19 -19.24 -7.56 -11.61
CA GLU A 19 -19.66 -8.90 -12.07
C GLU A 19 -19.20 -9.25 -13.49
N GLY A 20 -18.52 -8.32 -14.17
CA GLY A 20 -17.96 -8.53 -15.50
C GLY A 20 -18.91 -8.27 -16.68
N SER A 21 -20.09 -7.62 -16.45
CA SER A 21 -20.97 -7.13 -17.51
C SER A 21 -20.60 -5.73 -18.00
N GLY A 22 -19.60 -5.10 -17.40
CA GLY A 22 -19.10 -3.78 -17.78
C GLY A 22 -18.39 -3.77 -19.13
N PRO A 23 -17.92 -2.59 -19.55
CA PRO A 23 -17.21 -2.44 -20.81
C PRO A 23 -15.87 -3.19 -20.79
N LYS A 24 -15.39 -3.55 -21.97
CA LYS A 24 -14.00 -3.93 -22.15
C LYS A 24 -13.12 -2.70 -21.97
N LEU A 25 -11.98 -2.88 -21.32
CA LEU A 25 -11.14 -1.79 -20.83
C LEU A 25 -9.85 -1.62 -21.62
N VAL A 26 -9.29 -2.72 -22.10
CA VAL A 26 -7.98 -2.77 -22.75
C VAL A 26 -8.07 -3.71 -23.96
N GLU A 27 -7.47 -3.31 -25.07
CA GLU A 27 -7.22 -4.16 -26.22
C GLU A 27 -5.73 -4.54 -26.25
N TYR A 28 -5.45 -5.84 -26.39
CA TYR A 28 -4.10 -6.35 -26.54
C TYR A 28 -4.08 -7.49 -27.56
N ASN A 29 -3.23 -7.39 -28.58
CA ASN A 29 -3.12 -8.37 -29.68
C ASN A 29 -4.49 -8.71 -30.35
N GLY A 30 -5.37 -7.73 -30.49
CA GLY A 30 -6.71 -7.90 -31.10
C GLY A 30 -7.73 -8.58 -30.17
N THR A 31 -7.39 -8.83 -28.90
CA THR A 31 -8.30 -9.35 -27.88
C THR A 31 -8.66 -8.26 -26.89
N GLU A 32 -9.94 -8.14 -26.57
CA GLU A 32 -10.45 -7.17 -25.62
C GLU A 32 -10.54 -7.78 -24.21
N TYR A 33 -9.97 -7.09 -23.23
CA TYR A 33 -9.94 -7.48 -21.83
C TYR A 33 -10.72 -6.49 -20.95
N GLY A 34 -11.31 -6.99 -19.88
CA GLY A 34 -12.05 -6.21 -18.89
C GLY A 34 -12.11 -6.95 -17.57
N MET A 35 -13.02 -6.54 -16.68
CA MET A 35 -13.25 -7.27 -15.43
C MET A 35 -13.70 -8.71 -15.72
N PRO A 36 -13.30 -9.67 -14.86
CA PRO A 36 -13.71 -11.07 -14.98
C PRO A 36 -15.23 -11.21 -14.93
N TYR A 37 -15.75 -12.10 -15.77
CA TYR A 37 -17.17 -12.42 -15.76
C TYR A 37 -17.46 -13.48 -14.68
N TYR A 38 -18.40 -13.18 -13.81
CA TYR A 38 -18.86 -14.09 -12.77
C TYR A 38 -20.26 -14.59 -13.06
N THR A 39 -20.49 -15.89 -12.93
CA THR A 39 -21.83 -16.49 -12.91
C THR A 39 -22.53 -16.18 -11.59
N ALA A 40 -23.87 -16.31 -11.56
CA ALA A 40 -24.62 -16.14 -10.30
C ALA A 40 -24.16 -17.15 -9.21
N THR A 41 -23.83 -18.37 -9.60
CA THR A 41 -23.34 -19.41 -8.66
C THR A 41 -21.99 -19.02 -8.05
N GLU A 42 -21.07 -18.48 -8.83
CA GLU A 42 -19.78 -17.98 -8.33
C GLU A 42 -19.97 -16.81 -7.38
N LEU A 43 -20.82 -15.84 -7.71
CA LEU A 43 -21.13 -14.71 -6.83
C LEU A 43 -21.75 -15.16 -5.50
N LEU A 44 -22.66 -16.15 -5.52
CA LEU A 44 -23.22 -16.74 -4.30
C LEU A 44 -22.15 -17.45 -3.45
N SER A 45 -21.21 -18.13 -4.10
CA SER A 45 -20.06 -18.72 -3.40
C SER A 45 -19.18 -17.66 -2.74
N ILE A 46 -18.95 -16.53 -3.44
CA ILE A 46 -18.23 -15.39 -2.87
C ILE A 46 -18.98 -14.84 -1.64
N CYS A 47 -20.29 -14.63 -1.73
CA CYS A 47 -21.11 -14.20 -0.59
C CYS A 47 -20.93 -15.12 0.61
N THR A 48 -21.00 -16.44 0.39
CA THR A 48 -20.81 -17.44 1.45
C THR A 48 -19.43 -17.34 2.11
N ASN A 49 -18.37 -17.20 1.29
CA ASN A 49 -16.99 -17.09 1.76
C ASN A 49 -16.74 -15.80 2.55
N PHE A 50 -17.42 -14.71 2.19
CA PHE A 50 -17.36 -13.44 2.91
C PHE A 50 -18.25 -13.42 4.17
N GLY A 51 -19.11 -14.43 4.37
CA GLY A 51 -20.07 -14.51 5.49
C GLY A 51 -21.34 -13.69 5.26
N CYS A 52 -21.60 -13.25 4.02
CA CYS A 52 -22.83 -12.58 3.65
C CYS A 52 -23.96 -13.63 3.55
N GLY A 53 -24.76 -13.77 4.62
CA GLY A 53 -25.83 -14.79 4.70
C GLY A 53 -27.16 -14.38 4.06
N ASN A 54 -27.36 -13.11 3.76
CA ASN A 54 -28.60 -12.56 3.19
C ASN A 54 -28.33 -12.00 1.80
N TYR A 55 -28.52 -12.80 0.77
CA TYR A 55 -28.44 -12.35 -0.61
C TYR A 55 -29.78 -12.55 -1.32
N PRO A 56 -30.23 -11.58 -2.11
CA PRO A 56 -31.48 -11.71 -2.85
C PRO A 56 -31.37 -12.76 -3.96
N VAL A 57 -32.46 -13.49 -4.18
CA VAL A 57 -32.62 -14.29 -5.39
C VAL A 57 -32.97 -13.33 -6.53
N GLY A 58 -32.03 -13.14 -7.48
CA GLY A 58 -32.23 -12.18 -8.55
C GLY A 58 -31.11 -12.14 -9.58
N SER A 59 -30.97 -11.00 -10.23
CA SER A 59 -29.89 -10.77 -11.18
C SER A 59 -28.53 -10.69 -10.48
N ARG A 60 -27.45 -10.99 -11.21
CA ARG A 60 -26.07 -11.00 -10.68
C ARG A 60 -25.69 -9.71 -9.97
N TRP A 61 -26.07 -8.55 -10.55
CA TRP A 61 -25.79 -7.27 -9.94
C TRP A 61 -26.45 -7.07 -8.56
N ASN A 62 -27.64 -7.68 -8.30
CA ASN A 62 -28.28 -7.66 -6.98
C ASN A 62 -27.46 -8.44 -5.94
N ILE A 63 -26.79 -9.52 -6.36
CA ILE A 63 -25.90 -10.28 -5.47
C ILE A 63 -24.67 -9.43 -5.12
N VAL A 64 -24.09 -8.74 -6.10
CA VAL A 64 -22.97 -7.83 -5.87
C VAL A 64 -23.37 -6.64 -4.99
N GLU A 65 -24.59 -6.09 -5.18
CA GLU A 65 -25.13 -5.04 -4.31
C GLU A 65 -25.19 -5.51 -2.86
N ALA A 66 -25.81 -6.68 -2.61
CA ALA A 66 -25.91 -7.23 -1.26
C ALA A 66 -24.53 -7.50 -0.63
N LEU A 67 -23.57 -7.98 -1.45
CA LEU A 67 -22.21 -8.24 -1.02
C LEU A 67 -21.46 -6.94 -0.66
N LEU A 68 -21.62 -5.88 -1.47
CA LEU A 68 -21.03 -4.58 -1.19
C LEU A 68 -21.66 -3.94 0.06
N ASP A 69 -22.99 -4.01 0.21
CA ASP A 69 -23.69 -3.50 1.39
C ASP A 69 -23.23 -4.19 2.68
N PHE A 70 -23.08 -5.52 2.64
CA PHE A 70 -22.51 -6.29 3.72
C PHE A 70 -21.07 -5.86 4.02
N ALA A 71 -20.23 -5.74 3.00
CA ALA A 71 -18.83 -5.31 3.17
C ALA A 71 -18.71 -3.89 3.75
N ILE A 72 -19.60 -2.96 3.37
CA ILE A 72 -19.66 -1.60 3.95
C ILE A 72 -20.03 -1.69 5.44
N ALA A 73 -21.03 -2.48 5.80
CA ALA A 73 -21.49 -2.63 7.18
C ALA A 73 -20.40 -3.22 8.08
N GLU A 74 -19.65 -4.20 7.57
CA GLU A 74 -18.59 -4.90 8.31
C GLU A 74 -17.21 -4.19 8.24
N GLY A 75 -17.08 -3.10 7.47
CA GLY A 75 -15.80 -2.40 7.28
C GLY A 75 -14.78 -3.21 6.46
N ARG A 76 -15.25 -4.01 5.50
CA ARG A 76 -14.45 -4.97 4.71
C ARG A 76 -14.45 -4.68 3.22
N VAL A 77 -14.77 -3.45 2.80
CA VAL A 77 -14.86 -3.10 1.37
C VAL A 77 -13.52 -3.24 0.67
N ASP A 78 -12.43 -2.80 1.30
CA ASP A 78 -11.09 -2.98 0.72
C ASP A 78 -10.74 -4.46 0.48
N GLU A 79 -11.07 -5.34 1.42
CA GLU A 79 -10.87 -6.78 1.28
C GLU A 79 -11.68 -7.34 0.10
N LEU A 80 -12.94 -6.90 -0.04
CA LEU A 80 -13.80 -7.29 -1.15
C LEU A 80 -13.23 -6.82 -2.49
N LEU A 81 -12.80 -5.57 -2.58
CA LEU A 81 -12.22 -5.01 -3.80
C LEU A 81 -10.92 -5.73 -4.17
N ARG A 82 -10.03 -5.97 -3.20
CA ARG A 82 -8.80 -6.75 -3.45
C ARG A 82 -9.10 -8.16 -3.97
N PHE A 83 -10.18 -8.78 -3.52
CA PHE A 83 -10.61 -10.07 -4.04
C PHE A 83 -11.02 -9.95 -5.53
N PHE A 84 -11.87 -8.98 -5.91
CA PHE A 84 -12.31 -8.82 -7.30
C PHE A 84 -11.18 -8.38 -8.25
N PHE A 85 -10.21 -7.65 -7.74
CA PHE A 85 -9.05 -7.16 -8.49
C PHE A 85 -7.82 -8.06 -8.36
N SER A 86 -7.89 -9.22 -7.70
CA SER A 86 -6.73 -10.12 -7.64
C SER A 86 -6.44 -10.74 -9.01
N GLU A 87 -5.16 -10.83 -9.35
CA GLU A 87 -4.70 -11.36 -10.65
C GLU A 87 -5.23 -12.76 -10.96
N GLU A 88 -5.34 -13.61 -9.92
CA GLU A 88 -5.87 -14.97 -10.01
C GLU A 88 -7.30 -15.05 -10.57
N ARG A 89 -8.05 -13.95 -10.55
CA ARG A 89 -9.43 -13.89 -11.07
C ARG A 89 -9.48 -13.64 -12.58
N PHE A 90 -8.41 -13.18 -13.16
CA PHE A 90 -8.33 -12.85 -14.59
C PHE A 90 -7.89 -14.07 -15.40
N SER A 91 -8.65 -15.17 -15.32
CA SER A 91 -8.31 -16.45 -15.97
C SER A 91 -8.14 -16.33 -17.49
N ASN A 92 -8.76 -15.36 -18.13
CA ASN A 92 -8.60 -15.05 -19.55
C ASN A 92 -7.20 -14.55 -19.94
N LEU A 93 -6.36 -14.19 -18.96
CA LEU A 93 -4.95 -13.84 -19.19
C LEU A 93 -4.06 -15.06 -19.34
N ASN A 94 -4.52 -16.26 -18.98
CA ASN A 94 -3.76 -17.50 -19.14
C ASN A 94 -3.46 -17.84 -20.62
N ASP A 95 -4.18 -17.25 -21.57
CA ASP A 95 -3.94 -17.44 -23.00
C ASP A 95 -2.76 -16.60 -23.53
N LEU A 96 -2.18 -15.73 -22.70
CA LEU A 96 -1.01 -14.93 -23.04
C LEU A 96 0.27 -15.76 -23.00
N SER A 97 1.26 -15.39 -23.82
CA SER A 97 2.43 -16.20 -24.11
C SER A 97 3.49 -16.22 -23.01
N SER A 98 3.48 -15.20 -22.12
CA SER A 98 4.48 -15.08 -21.06
C SER A 98 3.91 -14.42 -19.80
N ILE A 99 4.57 -14.68 -18.67
CA ILE A 99 4.23 -14.03 -17.37
C ILE A 99 4.39 -12.50 -17.48
N GLU A 100 5.38 -12.02 -18.20
CA GLU A 100 5.59 -10.57 -18.39
C GLU A 100 4.44 -9.92 -19.17
N GLU A 101 3.90 -10.61 -20.18
CA GLU A 101 2.70 -10.14 -20.90
C GLU A 101 1.48 -10.15 -19.98
N ILE A 102 1.28 -11.20 -19.19
CA ILE A 102 0.20 -11.28 -18.19
C ILE A 102 0.27 -10.09 -17.24
N ASP A 103 1.41 -9.85 -16.62
CA ASP A 103 1.64 -8.73 -15.69
C ASP A 103 1.31 -7.38 -16.33
N ASN A 104 1.78 -7.14 -17.56
CA ASN A 104 1.59 -5.87 -18.25
C ASN A 104 0.13 -5.63 -18.62
N VAL A 105 -0.55 -6.65 -19.14
CA VAL A 105 -1.97 -6.57 -19.49
C VAL A 105 -2.82 -6.41 -18.24
N TYR A 106 -2.56 -7.19 -17.19
CA TYR A 106 -3.26 -7.08 -15.91
C TYR A 106 -3.12 -5.67 -15.31
N LYS A 107 -1.90 -5.12 -15.21
CA LYS A 107 -1.68 -3.74 -14.73
C LYS A 107 -2.44 -2.71 -15.55
N SER A 108 -2.50 -2.91 -16.85
CA SER A 108 -3.26 -2.03 -17.76
C SER A 108 -4.76 -2.11 -17.52
N ILE A 109 -5.29 -3.32 -17.29
CA ILE A 109 -6.71 -3.54 -16.95
C ILE A 109 -7.05 -2.87 -15.62
N VAL A 110 -6.25 -3.09 -14.57
CA VAL A 110 -6.48 -2.50 -13.24
C VAL A 110 -6.48 -0.98 -13.32
N LYS A 111 -5.52 -0.39 -14.03
CA LYS A 111 -5.46 1.06 -14.24
C LYS A 111 -6.71 1.57 -14.96
N ALA A 112 -7.11 0.94 -16.06
CA ALA A 112 -8.27 1.34 -16.83
C ALA A 112 -9.58 1.14 -16.04
N ALA A 113 -9.66 0.12 -15.18
CA ALA A 113 -10.77 -0.12 -14.25
C ALA A 113 -10.91 1.00 -13.24
N ILE A 114 -9.79 1.44 -12.62
CA ILE A 114 -9.77 2.58 -11.70
C ILE A 114 -10.22 3.85 -12.41
N ASP A 115 -9.73 4.10 -13.61
CA ASP A 115 -10.13 5.26 -14.42
C ASP A 115 -11.63 5.22 -14.75
N TYR A 116 -12.17 4.03 -15.06
CA TYR A 116 -13.60 3.83 -15.33
C TYR A 116 -14.45 4.11 -14.08
N ILE A 117 -14.08 3.58 -12.92
CA ILE A 117 -14.75 3.85 -11.64
C ILE A 117 -14.71 5.36 -11.34
N ASN A 118 -13.57 6.01 -11.54
CA ASN A 118 -13.42 7.45 -11.34
C ASN A 118 -14.34 8.28 -12.24
N LYS A 119 -14.60 7.83 -13.47
CA LYS A 119 -15.61 8.47 -14.33
C LYS A 119 -17.02 8.36 -13.75
N MET A 120 -17.39 7.20 -13.17
CA MET A 120 -18.69 6.99 -12.54
C MET A 120 -18.92 7.88 -11.31
N ILE A 121 -17.87 8.14 -10.52
CA ILE A 121 -17.98 8.93 -9.27
C ILE A 121 -17.54 10.40 -9.43
N ARG A 122 -17.17 10.83 -10.63
CA ARG A 122 -16.58 12.15 -10.92
C ARG A 122 -17.36 13.32 -10.32
N LEU A 123 -18.69 13.28 -10.38
CA LEU A 123 -19.55 14.37 -9.89
C LEU A 123 -19.58 14.49 -8.36
N SER A 124 -19.10 13.49 -7.66
CA SER A 124 -18.99 13.52 -6.19
C SER A 124 -17.78 14.28 -5.67
N ARG A 125 -16.89 14.73 -6.55
CA ARG A 125 -15.59 15.32 -6.19
C ARG A 125 -14.75 14.39 -5.32
N ARG A 126 -14.89 13.08 -5.52
CA ARG A 126 -14.10 12.03 -4.89
C ARG A 126 -13.39 11.21 -5.94
N GLU A 127 -12.35 10.55 -5.52
CA GLU A 127 -11.47 9.73 -6.36
C GLU A 127 -11.29 8.36 -5.73
N PHE A 128 -11.44 7.34 -6.54
CA PHE A 128 -11.15 5.95 -6.20
C PHE A 128 -9.70 5.67 -6.58
N ILE A 129 -8.90 5.23 -5.65
CA ILE A 129 -7.48 5.00 -5.87
C ILE A 129 -7.06 3.65 -5.29
N TYR A 130 -6.01 3.07 -5.88
CA TYR A 130 -5.33 1.89 -5.40
C TYR A 130 -3.87 2.26 -5.11
N THR A 131 -3.46 2.13 -3.86
CA THR A 131 -2.09 2.40 -3.41
C THR A 131 -1.73 1.50 -2.25
N ASP A 132 -0.47 1.06 -2.19
CA ASP A 132 0.06 0.18 -1.14
C ASP A 132 -0.74 -1.12 -0.94
N GLY A 133 -1.32 -1.66 -2.03
CA GLY A 133 -2.11 -2.87 -1.98
C GLY A 133 -3.54 -2.70 -1.47
N HIS A 134 -4.02 -1.47 -1.28
CA HIS A 134 -5.33 -1.15 -0.73
C HIS A 134 -6.12 -0.17 -1.60
N PHE A 135 -7.45 -0.29 -1.54
CA PHE A 135 -8.38 0.62 -2.21
C PHE A 135 -8.90 1.69 -1.26
N TYR A 136 -9.00 2.92 -1.75
CA TYR A 136 -9.49 4.07 -0.99
C TYR A 136 -10.43 4.93 -1.83
N ILE A 137 -11.37 5.62 -1.13
CA ILE A 137 -12.10 6.75 -1.69
C ILE A 137 -11.63 8.01 -0.98
N VAL A 138 -11.09 8.95 -1.74
CA VAL A 138 -10.55 10.21 -1.22
C VAL A 138 -11.22 11.40 -1.89
N GLU A 139 -11.10 12.60 -1.33
CA GLU A 139 -11.49 13.82 -2.04
C GLU A 139 -10.53 14.08 -3.19
N THR A 140 -11.06 14.53 -4.33
CA THR A 140 -10.25 14.82 -5.53
C THR A 140 -9.10 15.78 -5.20
N GLY A 141 -7.88 15.37 -5.55
CA GLY A 141 -6.67 16.11 -5.24
C GLY A 141 -6.13 15.94 -3.83
N LYS A 142 -6.81 15.17 -2.97
CA LYS A 142 -6.25 14.70 -1.70
C LYS A 142 -5.74 13.27 -1.88
N ARG A 143 -4.52 13.03 -1.40
CA ARG A 143 -4.02 11.64 -1.28
C ARG A 143 -4.63 11.02 -0.02
N PRO A 144 -4.88 9.70 0.01
CA PRO A 144 -5.26 9.05 1.24
C PRO A 144 -4.14 9.33 2.24
N ALA A 145 -4.48 9.88 3.37
CA ALA A 145 -3.63 9.73 4.51
C ALA A 145 -3.65 8.22 4.81
N ILE A 146 -2.57 7.51 4.49
CA ILE A 146 -2.36 6.18 5.06
C ILE A 146 -2.44 6.45 6.56
N GLU A 147 -3.51 6.00 7.21
CA GLU A 147 -3.59 6.06 8.67
C GLU A 147 -2.56 5.05 9.21
N THR A 148 -1.29 5.42 9.13
CA THR A 148 -0.34 4.92 10.11
C THR A 148 -0.91 5.28 11.48
N PRO A 149 -0.88 4.35 12.45
CA PRO A 149 -1.31 4.68 13.81
C PRO A 149 -0.71 6.04 14.13
N LYS A 150 -1.57 6.99 14.55
CA LYS A 150 -1.15 8.34 14.90
C LYS A 150 -0.14 8.21 16.02
N LEU A 151 1.11 8.09 15.66
CA LEU A 151 2.20 8.39 16.55
C LEU A 151 2.08 9.89 16.79
N ASN A 152 1.45 10.27 17.91
CA ASN A 152 1.25 11.66 18.32
C ASN A 152 2.57 12.44 18.48
N VAL A 153 3.70 11.82 18.15
CA VAL A 153 5.05 12.34 18.30
C VAL A 153 5.63 12.90 16.98
N LEU A 154 5.04 12.58 15.80
CA LEU A 154 5.63 12.94 14.50
C LEU A 154 4.74 13.89 13.68
N SER A 155 4.33 15.02 14.28
CA SER A 155 3.68 16.11 13.54
C SER A 155 4.67 17.10 12.93
N VAL A 156 5.88 16.65 12.58
CA VAL A 156 6.86 17.53 11.95
C VAL A 156 6.53 17.64 10.47
N PRO A 157 6.16 18.82 9.97
CA PRO A 157 5.79 19.03 8.57
C PRO A 157 6.86 18.54 7.57
N TYR A 158 8.12 18.58 8.00
CA TYR A 158 9.25 18.10 7.21
C TYR A 158 9.22 16.57 6.99
N VAL A 159 8.94 15.78 8.04
CA VAL A 159 8.85 14.31 7.95
C VAL A 159 7.65 13.90 7.09
N GLN A 160 6.52 14.61 7.23
CA GLN A 160 5.36 14.40 6.36
C GLN A 160 5.69 14.69 4.89
N GLY A 161 6.36 15.79 4.61
CA GLY A 161 6.81 16.14 3.27
C GLY A 161 7.84 15.14 2.69
N LEU A 162 8.69 14.54 3.52
CA LEU A 162 9.60 13.47 3.09
C LEU A 162 8.81 12.20 2.72
N ARG A 163 7.82 11.83 3.52
CA ARG A 163 6.96 10.68 3.26
C ARG A 163 6.20 10.82 1.95
N GLU A 164 5.61 11.98 1.67
CA GLU A 164 4.94 12.25 0.40
C GLU A 164 5.87 12.11 -0.79
N ARG A 165 7.10 12.62 -0.67
CA ARG A 165 8.13 12.48 -1.70
C ARG A 165 8.59 11.04 -1.88
N CYS A 166 8.72 10.25 -0.79
CA CYS A 166 9.01 8.82 -0.87
C CYS A 166 7.92 8.07 -1.65
N SER A 167 6.66 8.34 -1.36
CA SER A 167 5.53 7.73 -2.06
C SER A 167 5.54 8.07 -3.55
N SER A 168 5.87 9.33 -3.89
CA SER A 168 6.01 9.76 -5.28
C SER A 168 7.18 9.06 -6.00
N ASP A 169 8.33 8.93 -5.33
CA ASP A 169 9.50 8.26 -5.89
C ASP A 169 9.27 6.77 -6.07
N LEU A 170 8.57 6.12 -5.13
CA LEU A 170 8.20 4.71 -5.25
C LEU A 170 7.34 4.47 -6.50
N LEU A 171 6.32 5.32 -6.71
CA LEU A 171 5.46 5.25 -7.89
C LEU A 171 6.20 5.53 -9.20
N SER A 172 7.29 6.31 -9.13
CA SER A 172 8.11 6.67 -10.30
C SER A 172 9.25 5.66 -10.55
N GLY A 173 9.37 4.61 -9.72
CA GLY A 173 10.47 3.62 -9.82
C GLY A 173 11.84 4.18 -9.37
N ASN A 174 11.87 5.31 -8.66
CA ASN A 174 13.11 5.91 -8.17
C ASN A 174 13.49 5.35 -6.79
N PHE A 175 13.80 4.08 -6.74
CA PHE A 175 13.96 3.30 -5.50
C PHE A 175 15.15 3.75 -4.64
N ASP A 176 16.25 4.19 -5.27
CA ASP A 176 17.42 4.71 -4.54
C ASP A 176 17.07 5.97 -3.73
N SER A 177 16.23 6.82 -4.31
CA SER A 177 15.72 8.02 -3.64
C SER A 177 14.80 7.68 -2.47
N VAL A 178 13.99 6.63 -2.59
CA VAL A 178 13.13 6.12 -1.50
C VAL A 178 13.98 5.70 -0.30
N ILE A 179 15.02 4.89 -0.51
CA ILE A 179 15.91 4.43 0.57
C ILE A 179 16.62 5.60 1.25
N THR A 180 17.13 6.56 0.45
CA THR A 180 17.78 7.76 0.99
C THR A 180 16.83 8.58 1.87
N LYS A 181 15.59 8.79 1.43
CA LYS A 181 14.58 9.54 2.17
C LYS A 181 14.09 8.79 3.40
N SER A 182 13.93 7.47 3.31
CA SER A 182 13.54 6.62 4.46
C SER A 182 14.58 6.72 5.57
N ARG A 183 15.86 6.65 5.23
CA ARG A 183 16.93 6.89 6.21
C ARG A 183 16.85 8.28 6.84
N THR A 184 16.66 9.32 6.03
CA THR A 184 16.52 10.69 6.53
C THR A 184 15.33 10.81 7.49
N MET A 185 14.20 10.15 7.21
CA MET A 185 13.06 10.14 8.13
C MET A 185 13.41 9.50 9.48
N ILE A 186 14.12 8.37 9.48
CA ILE A 186 14.54 7.72 10.73
C ILE A 186 15.51 8.63 11.49
N GLU A 187 16.48 9.24 10.80
CA GLU A 187 17.43 10.17 11.40
C GLU A 187 16.74 11.36 12.07
N GLU A 188 15.76 11.98 11.38
CA GLU A 188 14.96 13.08 11.93
C GLU A 188 14.17 12.68 13.17
N VAL A 189 13.58 11.49 13.17
CA VAL A 189 12.86 10.95 14.33
C VAL A 189 13.80 10.79 15.52
N LEU A 190 14.96 10.18 15.31
CA LEU A 190 15.94 9.95 16.38
C LEU A 190 16.48 11.27 16.94
N VAL A 191 16.81 12.23 16.05
CA VAL A 191 17.26 13.57 16.46
C VAL A 191 16.18 14.26 17.29
N GLN A 192 14.92 14.24 16.84
CA GLN A 192 13.83 14.89 17.55
C GLN A 192 13.57 14.26 18.95
N ILE A 193 13.69 12.95 19.05
CA ILE A 193 13.59 12.26 20.35
C ILE A 193 14.69 12.77 21.29
N LEU A 194 15.93 12.85 20.81
CA LEU A 194 17.07 13.30 21.60
C LEU A 194 16.94 14.79 21.98
N GLU A 195 16.50 15.65 21.06
CA GLU A 195 16.24 17.07 21.33
C GLU A 195 15.13 17.26 22.37
N SER A 196 14.01 16.53 22.23
CA SER A 196 12.88 16.60 23.17
C SER A 196 13.24 16.17 24.57
N ASN A 197 14.28 15.37 24.72
CA ASN A 197 14.83 14.94 26.01
C ASN A 197 16.05 15.74 26.45
N ASN A 198 16.35 16.88 25.81
CA ASN A 198 17.48 17.75 26.12
C ASN A 198 18.83 17.01 26.12
N HIS A 199 19.01 16.06 25.19
CA HIS A 199 20.26 15.29 25.10
C HIS A 199 21.44 16.23 24.76
N PRO A 200 22.54 16.23 25.54
CA PRO A 200 23.56 17.27 25.47
C PRO A 200 24.37 17.28 24.15
N ASN A 201 24.54 16.11 23.54
CA ASN A 201 25.34 15.94 22.31
C ASN A 201 24.64 14.97 21.36
N ILE A 202 24.00 15.52 20.32
CA ILE A 202 23.32 14.71 19.31
C ILE A 202 24.30 14.40 18.18
N PRO A 203 24.63 13.11 17.93
CA PRO A 203 25.49 12.75 16.81
C PRO A 203 24.86 13.16 15.48
N LYS A 204 25.60 13.88 14.63
CA LYS A 204 25.08 14.32 13.31
C LYS A 204 25.49 13.33 12.23
N GLY A 205 24.54 12.94 11.37
CA GLY A 205 24.79 12.12 10.19
C GLY A 205 25.13 10.65 10.45
N ASP A 206 25.07 10.21 11.71
CA ASP A 206 25.35 8.82 12.11
C ASP A 206 24.12 8.22 12.82
N ILE A 207 23.24 7.64 12.00
CA ILE A 207 21.98 7.04 12.46
C ILE A 207 22.18 5.93 13.52
N ILE A 208 23.30 5.19 13.43
CA ILE A 208 23.59 4.12 14.38
C ILE A 208 23.93 4.71 15.76
N LYS A 209 24.74 5.77 15.80
CA LYS A 209 25.04 6.45 17.06
C LYS A 209 23.79 7.08 17.64
N GLN A 210 22.99 7.78 16.83
CA GLN A 210 21.71 8.37 17.28
C GLN A 210 20.80 7.31 17.89
N TYR A 211 20.64 6.16 17.22
CA TYR A 211 19.84 5.06 17.74
C TYR A 211 20.39 4.50 19.06
N ASN A 212 21.70 4.38 19.20
CA ASN A 212 22.33 3.94 20.43
C ASN A 212 22.07 4.91 21.60
N GLU A 213 22.12 6.22 21.37
CA GLU A 213 21.75 7.22 22.38
C GLU A 213 20.27 7.11 22.78
N VAL A 214 19.36 6.92 21.81
CA VAL A 214 17.95 6.66 22.11
C VAL A 214 17.76 5.36 22.89
N LYS A 215 18.48 4.28 22.54
CA LYS A 215 18.47 3.02 23.30
C LYS A 215 18.88 3.23 24.75
N MET A 216 19.92 4.00 24.99
CA MET A 216 20.38 4.31 26.35
C MET A 216 19.33 5.13 27.10
N LEU A 217 18.76 6.14 26.47
CA LEU A 217 17.78 7.04 27.07
C LEU A 217 16.51 6.31 27.55
N TYR A 218 16.04 5.33 26.77
CA TYR A 218 14.82 4.59 27.07
C TYR A 218 15.04 3.20 27.67
N GLY A 219 16.26 2.83 28.02
CA GLY A 219 16.57 1.51 28.57
C GLY A 219 16.27 0.35 27.60
N MET A 220 16.35 0.58 26.31
CA MET A 220 16.06 -0.41 25.25
C MET A 220 17.26 -1.33 24.96
N GLN A 221 18.14 -1.52 25.92
CA GLN A 221 19.29 -2.42 25.79
C GLN A 221 18.84 -3.85 26.09
N GLN A 222 19.41 -4.81 25.37
CA GLN A 222 19.17 -6.22 25.69
C GLN A 222 19.69 -6.53 27.09
N SER A 223 18.91 -7.23 27.92
CA SER A 223 19.26 -7.60 29.27
C SER A 223 18.93 -9.07 29.56
N LYS A 224 19.73 -9.72 30.36
CA LYS A 224 19.46 -11.09 30.85
C LYS A 224 18.19 -11.17 31.71
N GLU A 225 17.74 -10.05 32.23
CA GLU A 225 16.54 -9.92 33.06
C GLU A 225 15.26 -9.86 32.23
N TYR A 226 15.37 -9.57 30.92
CA TYR A 226 14.20 -9.50 30.01
C TYR A 226 13.83 -10.87 29.47
N ASP A 227 12.54 -11.04 29.22
CA ASP A 227 12.04 -12.19 28.45
C ASP A 227 12.76 -12.29 27.10
N ALA A 228 13.01 -13.54 26.66
CA ALA A 228 13.72 -13.81 25.42
C ALA A 228 13.04 -13.15 24.20
N ARG A 229 11.72 -13.02 24.20
CA ARG A 229 10.94 -12.37 23.14
C ARG A 229 11.18 -10.86 23.09
N VAL A 230 11.31 -10.22 24.27
CA VAL A 230 11.65 -8.79 24.37
C VAL A 230 13.05 -8.55 23.83
N ASN A 231 14.02 -9.36 24.24
CA ASN A 231 15.38 -9.28 23.71
C ASN A 231 15.44 -9.50 22.20
N SER A 232 14.65 -10.44 21.68
CA SER A 232 14.53 -10.69 20.24
C SER A 232 13.97 -9.48 19.50
N LEU A 233 12.93 -8.82 20.04
CA LEU A 233 12.36 -7.60 19.48
C LEU A 233 13.38 -6.47 19.43
N LEU A 234 14.07 -6.21 20.55
CA LEU A 234 15.09 -5.16 20.64
C LEU A 234 16.24 -5.40 19.65
N GLY A 235 16.70 -6.65 19.53
CA GLY A 235 17.71 -7.01 18.52
C GLY A 235 17.19 -6.91 17.08
N GLY A 236 15.90 -7.13 16.87
CA GLY A 236 15.23 -6.93 15.57
C GLY A 236 15.22 -5.47 15.14
N LEU A 237 14.83 -4.58 16.04
CA LEU A 237 14.85 -3.12 15.81
C LEU A 237 16.26 -2.61 15.47
N GLU A 238 17.27 -3.05 16.21
CA GLU A 238 18.66 -2.68 15.95
C GLU A 238 19.10 -3.10 14.55
N ARG A 239 18.77 -4.33 14.14
CA ARG A 239 19.09 -4.84 12.80
C ARG A 239 18.38 -4.06 11.70
N ILE A 240 17.13 -3.65 11.91
CA ILE A 240 16.39 -2.83 10.94
C ILE A 240 17.12 -1.50 10.72
N VAL A 241 17.45 -0.77 11.78
CA VAL A 241 18.18 0.51 11.69
C VAL A 241 19.53 0.33 11.01
N GLN A 242 20.27 -0.72 11.38
CA GLN A 242 21.56 -1.03 10.76
C GLN A 242 21.42 -1.34 9.27
N SER A 243 20.42 -2.15 8.88
CA SER A 243 20.19 -2.50 7.46
C SER A 243 19.87 -1.27 6.64
N VAL A 244 19.03 -0.35 7.13
CA VAL A 244 18.72 0.91 6.44
C VAL A 244 19.97 1.80 6.29
N ALA A 245 20.82 1.84 7.31
CA ALA A 245 22.10 2.56 7.24
C ALA A 245 23.04 1.97 6.17
N GLU A 246 23.15 0.65 6.11
CA GLU A 246 24.00 -0.08 5.17
C GLU A 246 23.49 0.04 3.73
N MET A 247 22.18 -0.07 3.48
CA MET A 247 21.59 0.09 2.15
C MET A 247 21.95 1.44 1.51
N ARG A 248 21.90 2.53 2.28
CA ARG A 248 22.28 3.85 1.77
C ARG A 248 23.77 3.91 1.44
N ASN A 249 24.64 3.33 2.27
CA ASN A 249 26.07 3.36 2.04
C ASN A 249 26.50 2.56 0.80
N ALA A 250 25.74 1.50 0.48
CA ALA A 250 25.96 0.70 -0.72
C ALA A 250 25.44 1.37 -2.01
N ASN A 251 24.44 2.25 -1.90
CA ASN A 251 23.71 2.84 -3.03
C ASN A 251 23.95 4.35 -3.21
N SER A 252 24.84 4.96 -2.40
CA SER A 252 25.08 6.41 -2.44
C SER A 252 25.79 6.82 -3.73
N ASP A 253 25.22 7.79 -4.47
CA ASP A 253 25.83 8.50 -5.60
C ASP A 253 27.12 9.24 -5.24
N ALA A 254 27.50 9.27 -3.97
CA ALA A 254 28.70 9.97 -3.48
C ALA A 254 30.01 9.19 -3.72
N HIS A 255 29.96 7.94 -4.14
CA HIS A 255 31.13 7.14 -4.49
C HIS A 255 31.19 6.96 -6.00
N GLY A 256 32.23 7.56 -6.60
CA GLY A 256 32.45 7.62 -8.04
C GLY A 256 32.35 6.27 -8.77
N VAL A 257 32.20 6.36 -10.08
CA VAL A 257 32.07 5.28 -11.07
C VAL A 257 33.00 4.10 -10.77
N GLY A 258 32.51 3.06 -10.11
CA GLY A 258 33.31 1.88 -9.78
C GLY A 258 32.74 0.98 -8.68
N SER A 259 31.86 1.46 -7.81
CA SER A 259 31.16 0.61 -6.84
C SER A 259 30.04 -0.16 -7.53
N ARG A 260 29.91 -1.47 -7.22
CA ARG A 260 28.78 -2.27 -7.69
C ARG A 260 27.48 -1.59 -7.21
N ARG A 261 26.74 -0.99 -8.14
CA ARG A 261 25.39 -0.53 -7.87
C ARG A 261 24.54 -1.76 -7.52
N ILE A 262 24.07 -1.82 -6.31
CA ILE A 262 22.99 -2.74 -5.97
C ILE A 262 21.74 -2.14 -6.59
N ASN A 263 21.18 -2.77 -7.61
CA ASN A 263 19.87 -2.37 -8.12
C ASN A 263 18.83 -2.65 -7.04
N VAL A 264 18.39 -1.58 -6.37
CA VAL A 264 17.31 -1.66 -5.39
C VAL A 264 16.03 -2.02 -6.12
N ARG A 265 15.43 -3.14 -5.76
CA ARG A 265 14.15 -3.56 -6.29
C ARG A 265 13.00 -2.86 -5.54
N GLU A 266 11.85 -2.77 -6.16
CA GLU A 266 10.67 -2.16 -5.55
C GLU A 266 10.34 -2.71 -4.16
N CYS A 267 10.48 -4.04 -3.98
CA CYS A 267 10.24 -4.68 -2.69
C CYS A 267 11.20 -4.21 -1.59
N GLU A 268 12.46 -3.92 -1.94
CA GLU A 268 13.46 -3.42 -0.99
C GLU A 268 13.19 -1.96 -0.61
N ALA A 269 12.76 -1.14 -1.58
CA ALA A 269 12.34 0.23 -1.33
C ALA A 269 11.07 0.29 -0.46
N ARG A 270 10.11 -0.61 -0.67
CA ARG A 270 8.89 -0.70 0.18
C ARG A 270 9.23 -1.08 1.62
N LEU A 271 10.18 -1.99 1.84
CA LEU A 271 10.64 -2.36 3.19
C LEU A 271 11.30 -1.19 3.94
N GLY A 272 11.94 -0.27 3.23
CA GLY A 272 12.54 0.94 3.82
C GLY A 272 11.52 1.99 4.27
N LEU A 273 10.25 1.86 3.87
CA LEU A 273 9.15 2.77 4.22
C LEU A 273 8.31 2.28 5.42
N VAL A 274 8.48 1.03 5.87
CA VAL A 274 7.76 0.44 7.01
C VAL A 274 8.44 0.81 8.31
#